data_9d2b001856dbdb06bf8b0fd39abe60e8
#
_entry.id   9d2b001856dbdb06bf8b0fd39abe60e8
#
_cell.length_a   1.000
_cell.length_b   1.000
_cell.length_c   1.000
_cell.angle_alpha   90.00
_cell.angle_beta   90.00
_cell.angle_gamma   90.00
#
_symmetry.space_group_name_H-M   'P 1'
#
loop_
_entity.id
_entity.type
_entity.pdbx_description
1 polymer ?
#
loop_
_entity_poly.entity_id
_entity_poly.type
_entity_poly.pdbx_seq_one_letter_code
_entity_poly.pdbx_strand_id
1 'polypeptide(L)'
;MTDYYTPWTRVGNIVSNGAFTLTEWSLNRRIIVEKSEHYWDRDKVSLNAVVFYPMENVVSEERMFRVEQLHYTQVVPLDKIPLYRDMLDTPYVQAPYLGTYYYLINTKRPPVDDVRVRKALSMAVDRDKLVRTVLQETAVSAYSITPPDTLGYYPPKLFDYDPEQARALLAEAGYPNGEGWPGLEILYNTNEGHRKIAVAIQQMWKSELGIDITITNQEWKVYLDSVTQIDFQIARRGWIGDYVDANNFLDLFITDGGNNNTYFSDPVYDDLILYKAPKAETREERYALFTEAETMLMEEMPIIPIYTYTSKHLIHPSVEGLHSNLMDSLNLKYVRLVPGRTLPEALR
;
A
#
# COMPACT_ATOMS: atom_id res chain seq x y z
N MET A 1 -36.68 10.53 7.92
CA MET A 1 -35.31 10.24 7.49
C MET A 1 -34.40 10.91 8.50
N THR A 2 -33.82 10.15 9.40
CA THR A 2 -32.84 10.67 10.35
C THR A 2 -31.56 10.95 9.58
N ASP A 3 -31.16 12.22 9.52
CA ASP A 3 -29.90 12.65 8.91
C ASP A 3 -28.73 11.96 9.59
N TYR A 4 -28.18 10.92 8.94
CA TYR A 4 -26.96 10.23 9.36
C TYR A 4 -25.68 11.06 9.18
N TYR A 5 -25.78 12.30 8.68
CA TYR A 5 -24.68 13.24 8.64
C TYR A 5 -24.59 14.00 9.98
N THR A 6 -23.96 13.35 10.96
CA THR A 6 -23.61 14.06 12.20
C THR A 6 -22.62 15.18 11.84
N PRO A 7 -22.93 16.45 12.11
CA PRO A 7 -22.07 17.59 11.80
C PRO A 7 -20.82 17.68 12.69
N TRP A 8 -20.49 16.61 13.44
CA TRP A 8 -19.41 16.60 14.42
C TRP A 8 -18.01 16.80 13.80
N THR A 9 -17.83 16.40 12.52
CA THR A 9 -16.57 16.58 11.79
C THR A 9 -16.38 17.99 11.21
N ARG A 10 -17.39 18.86 11.34
CA ARG A 10 -17.31 20.20 10.76
C ARG A 10 -16.51 21.16 11.63
N VAL A 11 -15.96 22.17 10.98
CA VAL A 11 -15.31 23.31 11.66
C VAL A 11 -16.23 23.87 12.74
N GLY A 12 -15.70 24.05 13.93
CA GLY A 12 -16.44 24.53 15.11
C GLY A 12 -17.24 23.46 15.87
N ASN A 13 -17.46 22.27 15.30
CA ASN A 13 -18.17 21.17 15.96
C ASN A 13 -17.24 20.03 16.39
N ILE A 14 -16.10 19.87 15.71
CA ILE A 14 -15.14 18.81 16.04
C ILE A 14 -14.49 19.08 17.39
N VAL A 15 -14.59 18.11 18.30
CA VAL A 15 -13.93 18.14 19.61
C VAL A 15 -12.68 17.28 19.52
N SER A 16 -11.55 17.82 19.93
CA SER A 16 -10.26 17.15 19.91
C SER A 16 -9.44 17.50 21.14
N ASN A 17 -8.69 16.54 21.65
CA ASN A 17 -7.66 16.73 22.68
C ASN A 17 -6.24 16.78 22.08
N GLY A 18 -6.12 16.88 20.74
CA GLY A 18 -4.85 16.94 20.04
C GLY A 18 -4.15 18.30 20.08
N ALA A 19 -2.92 18.34 19.57
CA ALA A 19 -2.08 19.55 19.55
C ALA A 19 -2.61 20.64 18.60
N PHE A 20 -3.51 20.31 17.69
CA PHE A 20 -4.09 21.22 16.71
C PHE A 20 -5.61 21.06 16.64
N THR A 21 -6.29 22.16 16.29
CA THR A 21 -7.75 22.24 16.13
C THR A 21 -8.09 22.61 14.70
N LEU A 22 -9.11 21.98 14.13
CA LEU A 22 -9.58 22.25 12.76
C LEU A 22 -10.23 23.62 12.67
N THR A 23 -9.71 24.52 11.83
CA THR A 23 -10.23 25.88 11.63
C THR A 23 -10.78 26.13 10.22
N GLU A 24 -10.33 25.38 9.22
CA GLU A 24 -10.88 25.43 7.85
C GLU A 24 -10.91 24.04 7.22
N TRP A 25 -12.01 23.73 6.51
CA TRP A 25 -12.09 22.59 5.60
C TRP A 25 -12.80 23.00 4.32
N SER A 26 -12.03 23.38 3.33
CA SER A 26 -12.51 23.74 1.99
C SER A 26 -12.27 22.56 1.05
N LEU A 27 -13.36 21.92 0.57
CA LEU A 27 -13.30 20.74 -0.30
C LEU A 27 -12.41 20.99 -1.52
N ASN A 28 -11.53 20.04 -1.82
CA ASN A 28 -10.59 20.06 -2.93
C ASN A 28 -9.65 21.29 -2.98
N ARG A 29 -9.57 22.05 -1.91
CA ARG A 29 -8.74 23.25 -1.84
C ARG A 29 -7.69 23.15 -0.73
N ARG A 30 -8.11 23.08 0.53
CA ARG A 30 -7.22 22.96 1.69
C ARG A 30 -7.96 22.62 2.98
N ILE A 31 -7.21 22.05 3.92
CA ILE A 31 -7.60 21.89 5.31
C ILE A 31 -6.58 22.64 6.15
N ILE A 32 -7.05 23.44 7.12
CA ILE A 32 -6.19 24.17 8.06
C ILE A 32 -6.50 23.68 9.47
N VAL A 33 -5.43 23.34 10.18
CA VAL A 33 -5.48 23.12 11.61
C VAL A 33 -4.55 24.11 12.31
N GLU A 34 -5.01 24.72 13.39
CA GLU A 34 -4.25 25.68 14.18
C GLU A 34 -3.89 25.11 15.54
N LYS A 35 -2.80 25.61 16.13
CA LYS A 35 -2.34 25.22 17.46
C LYS A 35 -3.46 25.35 18.47
N SER A 36 -3.77 24.25 19.17
CA SER A 36 -4.85 24.20 20.15
C SER A 36 -4.51 24.97 21.43
N GLU A 37 -5.42 25.85 21.83
CA GLU A 37 -5.31 26.59 23.09
C GLU A 37 -5.48 25.67 24.32
N HIS A 38 -6.14 24.54 24.15
CA HIS A 38 -6.51 23.63 25.25
C HIS A 38 -5.62 22.37 25.31
N TYR A 39 -4.61 22.27 24.44
CA TYR A 39 -3.72 21.11 24.44
C TYR A 39 -2.84 21.10 25.69
N TRP A 40 -2.80 19.98 26.40
CA TRP A 40 -2.11 19.85 27.69
C TRP A 40 -0.61 20.13 27.63
N ASP A 41 0.03 19.92 26.48
CA ASP A 41 1.48 20.11 26.27
C ASP A 41 1.74 21.20 25.20
N ARG A 42 0.88 22.20 25.19
CA ARG A 42 0.87 23.30 24.19
C ARG A 42 2.22 24.01 24.04
N ASP A 43 2.94 24.17 25.15
CA ASP A 43 4.20 24.93 25.16
C ASP A 43 5.31 24.25 24.35
N LYS A 44 5.20 22.94 24.09
CA LYS A 44 6.12 22.18 23.25
C LYS A 44 5.76 22.21 21.75
N VAL A 45 4.59 22.73 21.40
CA VAL A 45 4.15 22.85 20.01
C VAL A 45 4.68 24.14 19.41
N SER A 46 5.60 24.03 18.45
CA SER A 46 6.25 25.20 17.81
C SER A 46 5.46 25.75 16.63
N LEU A 47 4.72 24.89 15.90
CA LEU A 47 3.93 25.33 14.74
C LEU A 47 2.67 26.07 15.18
N ASN A 48 2.38 27.20 14.55
CA ASN A 48 1.14 27.94 14.78
C ASN A 48 -0.04 27.31 14.04
N ALA A 49 0.22 26.80 12.83
CA ALA A 49 -0.78 26.15 11.97
C ALA A 49 -0.12 25.12 11.04
N VAL A 50 -0.94 24.19 10.56
CA VAL A 50 -0.59 23.27 9.47
C VAL A 50 -1.66 23.34 8.39
N VAL A 51 -1.22 23.46 7.13
CA VAL A 51 -2.10 23.55 5.97
C VAL A 51 -1.89 22.30 5.12
N PHE A 52 -2.96 21.53 4.92
CA PHE A 52 -2.96 20.37 4.05
C PHE A 52 -3.63 20.74 2.72
N TYR A 53 -2.97 20.42 1.61
CA TYR A 53 -3.49 20.58 0.26
C TYR A 53 -3.83 19.21 -0.32
N PRO A 54 -5.11 18.84 -0.46
CA PRO A 54 -5.51 17.57 -1.08
C PRO A 54 -5.19 17.62 -2.57
N MET A 55 -4.18 16.87 -2.99
CA MET A 55 -3.73 16.79 -4.38
C MET A 55 -3.60 15.32 -4.80
N GLU A 56 -4.20 14.97 -5.95
CA GLU A 56 -4.08 13.64 -6.54
C GLU A 56 -2.90 13.55 -7.52
N ASN A 57 -2.50 14.68 -8.10
CA ASN A 57 -1.45 14.72 -9.11
C ASN A 57 -0.08 14.90 -8.47
N VAL A 58 0.68 13.80 -8.41
CA VAL A 58 2.03 13.75 -7.80
C VAL A 58 3.06 14.67 -8.46
N VAL A 59 2.90 14.99 -9.75
CA VAL A 59 3.79 15.93 -10.47
C VAL A 59 3.51 17.35 -10.04
N SER A 60 2.25 17.70 -9.82
CA SER A 60 1.86 19.01 -9.30
C SER A 60 2.34 19.21 -7.86
N GLU A 61 2.26 18.18 -7.03
CA GLU A 61 2.77 18.19 -5.65
C GLU A 61 4.28 18.45 -5.63
N GLU A 62 5.04 17.73 -6.45
CA GLU A 62 6.50 17.91 -6.57
C GLU A 62 6.86 19.33 -7.05
N ARG A 63 6.12 19.86 -8.04
CA ARG A 63 6.34 21.24 -8.51
C ARG A 63 6.08 22.28 -7.43
N MET A 64 5.01 22.13 -6.64
CA MET A 64 4.73 23.04 -5.52
C MET A 64 5.82 22.96 -4.45
N PHE A 65 6.40 21.79 -4.21
CA PHE A 65 7.55 21.65 -3.32
C PHE A 65 8.76 22.44 -3.86
N ARG A 66 9.10 22.28 -5.13
CA ARG A 66 10.25 22.97 -5.75
C ARG A 66 10.14 24.49 -5.75
N VAL A 67 8.92 25.02 -5.82
CA VAL A 67 8.70 26.49 -5.70
C VAL A 67 8.44 26.92 -4.25
N GLU A 68 8.82 26.08 -3.29
CA GLU A 68 8.77 26.33 -1.83
C GLU A 68 7.35 26.65 -1.30
N GLN A 69 6.30 26.17 -1.97
CA GLN A 69 4.91 26.26 -1.50
C GLN A 69 4.54 25.11 -0.56
N LEU A 70 5.30 24.03 -0.54
CA LEU A 70 5.13 22.90 0.36
C LEU A 70 6.41 22.66 1.16
N HIS A 71 6.24 22.34 2.44
CA HIS A 71 7.33 21.90 3.31
C HIS A 71 7.51 20.37 3.31
N TYR A 72 6.49 19.63 2.86
CA TYR A 72 6.45 18.18 2.87
C TYR A 72 5.59 17.69 1.71
N THR A 73 6.00 16.60 1.07
CA THR A 73 5.19 15.89 0.07
C THR A 73 4.79 14.52 0.58
N GLN A 74 3.58 14.07 0.26
CA GLN A 74 3.10 12.72 0.61
C GLN A 74 3.78 11.64 -0.23
N VAL A 75 4.10 11.95 -1.48
CA VAL A 75 4.74 11.02 -2.42
C VAL A 75 5.78 11.75 -3.27
N VAL A 76 6.63 10.98 -3.96
CA VAL A 76 7.58 11.49 -4.95
C VAL A 76 7.34 10.78 -6.26
N PRO A 77 7.25 11.49 -7.42
CA PRO A 77 7.12 10.86 -8.72
C PRO A 77 8.27 9.87 -8.98
N LEU A 78 7.94 8.65 -9.41
CA LEU A 78 8.92 7.57 -9.58
C LEU A 78 10.08 7.94 -10.52
N ASP A 79 9.79 8.69 -11.57
CA ASP A 79 10.78 9.17 -12.56
C ASP A 79 11.72 10.25 -12.00
N LYS A 80 11.36 10.88 -10.88
CA LYS A 80 12.17 11.90 -10.20
C LYS A 80 13.05 11.34 -9.07
N ILE A 81 12.78 10.13 -8.61
CA ILE A 81 13.50 9.54 -7.48
C ILE A 81 15.03 9.48 -7.71
N PRO A 82 15.55 9.04 -8.86
CA PRO A 82 16.99 9.04 -9.06
C PRO A 82 17.61 10.45 -8.93
N LEU A 83 16.92 11.47 -9.46
CA LEU A 83 17.39 12.87 -9.34
C LEU A 83 17.54 13.27 -7.88
N TYR A 84 16.53 13.02 -7.06
CA TYR A 84 16.56 13.40 -5.65
C TYR A 84 17.52 12.53 -4.83
N ARG A 85 17.54 11.22 -5.05
CA ARG A 85 18.37 10.27 -4.30
C ARG A 85 19.86 10.54 -4.45
N ASP A 86 20.29 10.90 -5.66
CA ASP A 86 21.71 11.09 -5.99
C ASP A 86 22.20 12.53 -5.75
N MET A 87 21.33 13.42 -5.23
CA MET A 87 21.63 14.80 -4.97
C MET A 87 22.36 14.98 -3.63
N LEU A 88 23.37 15.83 -3.62
CA LEU A 88 23.98 16.30 -2.38
C LEU A 88 22.99 17.18 -1.60
N ASP A 89 22.93 17.00 -0.28
CA ASP A 89 21.97 17.68 0.61
C ASP A 89 20.51 17.47 0.18
N THR A 90 20.22 16.26 -0.25
CA THR A 90 18.89 15.89 -0.76
C THR A 90 17.77 16.15 0.25
N PRO A 91 16.63 16.72 -0.18
CA PRO A 91 15.42 16.77 0.63
C PRO A 91 14.65 15.42 0.63
N TYR A 92 15.11 14.42 -0.11
CA TYR A 92 14.47 13.11 -0.23
C TYR A 92 14.72 12.23 0.99
N VAL A 93 13.65 11.69 1.52
CA VAL A 93 13.68 10.73 2.62
C VAL A 93 12.94 9.48 2.21
N GLN A 94 13.59 8.33 2.37
CA GLN A 94 12.98 7.00 2.19
C GLN A 94 13.13 6.19 3.47
N ALA A 95 12.06 5.55 3.91
CA ALA A 95 12.06 4.74 5.13
C ALA A 95 11.17 3.50 4.96
N PRO A 96 11.36 2.44 5.77
CA PRO A 96 10.42 1.33 5.83
C PRO A 96 8.99 1.80 6.15
N TYR A 97 8.00 1.16 5.51
CA TYR A 97 6.59 1.44 5.72
C TYR A 97 5.81 0.14 5.82
N LEU A 98 5.08 -0.04 6.91
CA LEU A 98 4.40 -1.28 7.25
C LEU A 98 3.23 -1.52 6.30
N GLY A 99 3.49 -2.10 5.15
CA GLY A 99 2.43 -2.40 4.21
C GLY A 99 2.89 -3.22 3.01
N THR A 100 1.94 -3.87 2.36
CA THR A 100 2.16 -4.69 1.18
C THR A 100 1.24 -4.26 0.05
N TYR A 101 1.81 -4.12 -1.13
CA TYR A 101 1.09 -3.96 -2.39
C TYR A 101 0.89 -5.35 -3.00
N TYR A 102 -0.34 -5.67 -3.34
CA TYR A 102 -0.71 -6.98 -3.86
C TYR A 102 -1.88 -6.88 -4.83
N TYR A 103 -2.14 -7.94 -5.55
CA TYR A 103 -3.35 -8.12 -6.31
C TYR A 103 -4.30 -9.06 -5.59
N LEU A 104 -5.57 -8.65 -5.45
CA LEU A 104 -6.69 -9.50 -5.05
C LEU A 104 -7.09 -10.37 -6.24
N ILE A 105 -7.46 -11.61 -5.96
CA ILE A 105 -8.01 -12.53 -6.95
C ILE A 105 -9.42 -12.96 -6.54
N ASN A 106 -10.38 -12.81 -7.43
CA ASN A 106 -11.70 -13.39 -7.25
C ASN A 106 -11.63 -14.90 -7.52
N THR A 107 -11.49 -15.71 -6.47
CA THR A 107 -11.30 -17.17 -6.56
C THR A 107 -12.52 -17.96 -7.07
N LYS A 108 -13.61 -17.27 -7.41
CA LYS A 108 -14.82 -17.86 -8.00
C LYS A 108 -14.98 -17.53 -9.50
N ARG A 109 -14.09 -16.70 -10.06
CA ARG A 109 -14.24 -16.19 -11.44
C ARG A 109 -13.20 -16.81 -12.38
N PRO A 110 -13.62 -17.54 -13.44
CA PRO A 110 -12.67 -18.08 -14.41
C PRO A 110 -11.84 -16.98 -15.11
N PRO A 111 -10.58 -17.26 -15.49
CA PRO A 111 -9.84 -18.53 -15.28
C PRO A 111 -9.09 -18.60 -13.94
N VAL A 112 -9.22 -17.59 -13.09
CA VAL A 112 -8.50 -17.50 -11.81
C VAL A 112 -9.18 -18.24 -10.66
N ASP A 113 -10.27 -18.95 -10.92
CA ASP A 113 -10.88 -19.93 -10.00
C ASP A 113 -10.01 -21.19 -9.84
N ASP A 114 -9.13 -21.50 -10.82
CA ASP A 114 -8.16 -22.57 -10.72
C ASP A 114 -6.88 -22.11 -10.00
N VAL A 115 -6.53 -22.78 -8.90
CA VAL A 115 -5.32 -22.46 -8.11
C VAL A 115 -4.03 -22.57 -8.91
N ARG A 116 -3.96 -23.48 -9.91
CA ARG A 116 -2.79 -23.65 -10.78
C ARG A 116 -2.58 -22.39 -11.65
N VAL A 117 -3.68 -21.79 -12.13
CA VAL A 117 -3.62 -20.50 -12.85
C VAL A 117 -3.12 -19.39 -11.93
N ARG A 118 -3.64 -19.30 -10.71
CA ARG A 118 -3.20 -18.27 -9.74
C ARG A 118 -1.71 -18.38 -9.43
N LYS A 119 -1.23 -19.60 -9.18
CA LYS A 119 0.19 -19.89 -8.96
C LYS A 119 1.05 -19.55 -10.18
N ALA A 120 0.62 -19.95 -11.38
CA ALA A 120 1.31 -19.64 -12.64
C ALA A 120 1.45 -18.12 -12.83
N LEU A 121 0.38 -17.35 -12.62
CA LEU A 121 0.40 -15.89 -12.70
C LEU A 121 1.39 -15.30 -11.70
N SER A 122 1.41 -15.78 -10.45
CA SER A 122 2.31 -15.28 -9.40
C SER A 122 3.78 -15.59 -9.73
N MET A 123 4.10 -16.82 -10.17
CA MET A 123 5.46 -17.27 -10.46
C MET A 123 6.03 -16.64 -11.73
N ALA A 124 5.18 -16.14 -12.64
CA ALA A 124 5.58 -15.42 -13.84
C ALA A 124 5.85 -13.92 -13.61
N VAL A 125 5.77 -13.42 -12.37
CA VAL A 125 6.10 -12.03 -12.02
C VAL A 125 7.51 -11.95 -11.47
N ASP A 126 8.44 -11.38 -12.24
CA ASP A 126 9.79 -11.00 -11.79
C ASP A 126 9.71 -9.73 -10.93
N ARG A 127 9.52 -9.94 -9.63
CA ARG A 127 9.35 -8.86 -8.65
C ARG A 127 10.61 -8.01 -8.50
N ASP A 128 11.78 -8.64 -8.56
CA ASP A 128 13.05 -7.94 -8.43
C ASP A 128 13.33 -7.04 -9.63
N LYS A 129 13.00 -7.49 -10.83
CA LYS A 129 13.04 -6.65 -12.02
C LYS A 129 12.05 -5.50 -11.94
N LEU A 130 10.82 -5.76 -11.47
CA LEU A 130 9.79 -4.72 -11.27
C LEU A 130 10.28 -3.65 -10.28
N VAL A 131 10.85 -4.07 -9.14
CA VAL A 131 11.40 -3.17 -8.12
C VAL A 131 12.52 -2.31 -8.69
N ARG A 132 13.47 -2.91 -9.41
CA ARG A 132 14.58 -2.16 -10.01
C ARG A 132 14.13 -1.20 -11.09
N THR A 133 13.31 -1.67 -12.05
CA THR A 133 13.09 -0.92 -13.30
C THR A 133 11.86 0.00 -13.25
N VAL A 134 10.81 -0.40 -12.54
CA VAL A 134 9.56 0.35 -12.45
C VAL A 134 9.49 1.17 -11.18
N LEU A 135 9.86 0.56 -10.04
CA LEU A 135 9.76 1.20 -8.73
C LEU A 135 11.04 1.94 -8.33
N GLN A 136 12.09 1.95 -9.18
CA GLN A 136 13.34 2.69 -8.94
C GLN A 136 13.97 2.37 -7.57
N GLU A 137 13.95 1.08 -7.17
CA GLU A 137 14.50 0.58 -5.90
C GLU A 137 13.85 1.20 -4.63
N THR A 138 12.61 1.66 -4.76
CA THR A 138 11.86 2.27 -3.66
C THR A 138 10.86 1.33 -3.01
N ALA A 139 11.09 0.04 -3.10
CA ALA A 139 10.27 -0.99 -2.51
C ALA A 139 11.10 -2.26 -2.30
N VAL A 140 10.56 -3.23 -1.59
CA VAL A 140 11.14 -4.55 -1.39
C VAL A 140 10.22 -5.59 -1.99
N SER A 141 10.74 -6.53 -2.78
CA SER A 141 9.95 -7.63 -3.36
C SER A 141 9.19 -8.40 -2.29
N ALA A 142 7.88 -8.61 -2.48
CA ALA A 142 7.04 -9.33 -1.52
C ALA A 142 6.57 -10.68 -2.10
N TYR A 143 6.67 -11.71 -1.30
CA TYR A 143 6.26 -13.08 -1.62
C TYR A 143 5.17 -13.60 -0.68
N SER A 144 4.82 -12.84 0.34
CA SER A 144 3.76 -13.07 1.32
C SER A 144 3.04 -11.76 1.60
N ILE A 145 1.91 -11.84 2.32
CA ILE A 145 1.12 -10.63 2.63
C ILE A 145 1.74 -9.81 3.76
N THR A 146 2.28 -10.47 4.78
CA THR A 146 2.91 -9.79 5.92
C THR A 146 4.29 -9.25 5.51
N PRO A 147 4.60 -7.97 5.74
CA PRO A 147 5.95 -7.45 5.55
C PRO A 147 6.96 -8.20 6.43
N PRO A 148 8.16 -8.53 5.92
CA PRO A 148 9.19 -9.19 6.72
C PRO A 148 9.63 -8.31 7.90
N ASP A 149 10.03 -8.95 8.99
CA ASP A 149 10.45 -8.31 10.25
C ASP A 149 9.34 -7.48 10.94
N THR A 150 8.06 -7.85 10.70
CA THR A 150 6.94 -7.24 11.43
C THR A 150 6.99 -7.70 12.89
N LEU A 151 7.54 -6.86 13.76
CA LEU A 151 7.81 -7.12 15.18
C LEU A 151 8.64 -8.42 15.40
N GLY A 152 9.55 -8.73 14.46
CA GLY A 152 10.37 -9.95 14.47
C GLY A 152 9.71 -11.18 13.84
N TYR A 153 8.54 -11.03 13.24
CA TYR A 153 7.93 -12.07 12.42
C TYR A 153 8.47 -12.05 11.00
N TYR A 154 8.84 -13.21 10.48
CA TYR A 154 9.29 -13.41 9.09
C TYR A 154 8.33 -14.35 8.38
N PRO A 155 7.57 -13.89 7.39
CA PRO A 155 6.59 -14.71 6.68
C PRO A 155 7.25 -15.80 5.82
N PRO A 156 6.54 -16.90 5.52
CA PRO A 156 7.04 -17.93 4.63
C PRO A 156 7.19 -17.42 3.19
N LYS A 157 8.22 -17.87 2.48
CA LYS A 157 8.38 -17.68 1.03
C LYS A 157 8.18 -19.03 0.34
N LEU A 158 6.99 -19.28 -0.18
CA LEU A 158 6.64 -20.57 -0.80
C LEU A 158 6.97 -20.61 -2.29
N PHE A 159 6.88 -19.48 -2.98
CA PHE A 159 7.04 -19.36 -4.41
C PHE A 159 8.03 -18.26 -4.75
N ASP A 160 8.78 -18.45 -5.82
CA ASP A 160 9.68 -17.46 -6.38
C ASP A 160 9.31 -17.16 -7.83
N TYR A 161 10.07 -16.30 -8.49
CA TYR A 161 10.01 -16.16 -9.94
C TYR A 161 10.54 -17.45 -10.57
N ASP A 162 9.64 -18.19 -11.20
CA ASP A 162 9.95 -19.45 -11.92
C ASP A 162 9.02 -19.55 -13.14
N PRO A 163 9.42 -18.98 -14.28
CA PRO A 163 8.59 -18.99 -15.49
C PRO A 163 8.46 -20.41 -16.11
N GLU A 164 9.37 -21.34 -15.83
CA GLU A 164 9.25 -22.71 -16.33
C GLU A 164 8.15 -23.47 -15.61
N GLN A 165 8.14 -23.41 -14.28
CA GLN A 165 7.07 -23.99 -13.47
C GLN A 165 5.74 -23.26 -13.71
N ALA A 166 5.75 -21.95 -13.91
CA ALA A 166 4.56 -21.18 -14.24
C ALA A 166 3.91 -21.67 -15.55
N ARG A 167 4.70 -21.91 -16.59
CA ARG A 167 4.21 -22.49 -17.87
C ARG A 167 3.66 -23.89 -17.68
N ALA A 168 4.33 -24.73 -16.90
CA ALA A 168 3.85 -26.08 -16.62
C ALA A 168 2.48 -26.07 -15.93
N LEU A 169 2.31 -25.28 -14.87
CA LEU A 169 1.04 -25.15 -14.16
C LEU A 169 -0.08 -24.60 -15.06
N LEU A 170 0.24 -23.64 -15.94
CA LEU A 170 -0.73 -23.08 -16.87
C LEU A 170 -1.16 -24.11 -17.93
N ALA A 171 -0.23 -24.91 -18.41
CA ALA A 171 -0.53 -26.02 -19.33
C ALA A 171 -1.38 -27.11 -18.68
N GLU A 172 -1.09 -27.49 -17.42
CA GLU A 172 -1.91 -28.41 -16.63
C GLU A 172 -3.34 -27.89 -16.38
N ALA A 173 -3.49 -26.56 -16.30
CA ALA A 173 -4.79 -25.90 -16.19
C ALA A 173 -5.54 -25.82 -17.54
N GLY A 174 -4.95 -26.31 -18.63
CA GLY A 174 -5.58 -26.38 -19.94
C GLY A 174 -5.20 -25.26 -20.92
N TYR A 175 -4.20 -24.44 -20.59
CA TYR A 175 -3.77 -23.29 -21.41
C TYR A 175 -2.28 -23.40 -21.83
N PRO A 176 -1.84 -24.46 -22.52
CA PRO A 176 -0.43 -24.61 -22.90
C PRO A 176 0.00 -23.46 -23.81
N ASN A 177 1.08 -22.76 -23.44
CA ASN A 177 1.58 -21.55 -24.13
C ASN A 177 0.52 -20.44 -24.35
N GLY A 178 -0.51 -20.41 -23.52
CA GLY A 178 -1.63 -19.45 -23.62
C GLY A 178 -2.70 -19.86 -24.66
N GLU A 179 -2.61 -21.03 -25.25
CA GLU A 179 -3.63 -21.52 -26.18
C GLU A 179 -4.97 -21.70 -25.48
N GLY A 180 -6.05 -21.18 -26.08
CA GLY A 180 -7.39 -21.24 -25.49
C GLY A 180 -7.61 -20.29 -24.32
N TRP A 181 -6.67 -19.41 -24.01
CA TRP A 181 -6.82 -18.43 -22.92
C TRP A 181 -8.06 -17.56 -23.08
N PRO A 182 -9.00 -17.52 -22.10
CA PRO A 182 -10.26 -16.82 -22.25
C PRO A 182 -10.18 -15.30 -22.07
N GLY A 183 -9.00 -14.79 -21.74
CA GLY A 183 -8.79 -13.40 -21.32
C GLY A 183 -8.81 -13.22 -19.81
N LEU A 184 -8.22 -12.13 -19.35
CA LEU A 184 -8.11 -11.76 -17.95
C LEU A 184 -8.02 -10.23 -17.85
N GLU A 185 -8.61 -9.66 -16.82
CA GLU A 185 -8.54 -8.22 -16.55
C GLU A 185 -7.87 -7.95 -15.20
N ILE A 186 -6.98 -6.95 -15.18
CA ILE A 186 -6.51 -6.30 -13.95
C ILE A 186 -7.23 -4.97 -13.80
N LEU A 187 -8.01 -4.83 -12.74
CA LEU A 187 -8.65 -3.60 -12.31
C LEU A 187 -7.74 -2.83 -11.32
N TYR A 188 -7.58 -1.52 -11.52
CA TYR A 188 -6.88 -0.67 -10.57
C TYR A 188 -7.55 0.70 -10.44
N ASN A 189 -7.36 1.40 -9.29
CA ASN A 189 -7.79 2.78 -9.16
C ASN A 189 -6.87 3.71 -9.94
N THR A 190 -7.42 4.74 -10.55
CA THR A 190 -6.68 5.69 -11.41
C THR A 190 -5.48 6.29 -10.68
N ASN A 191 -4.28 5.88 -11.11
CA ASN A 191 -2.99 6.37 -10.62
C ASN A 191 -1.89 5.92 -11.58
N GLU A 192 -0.95 6.82 -11.93
CA GLU A 192 0.12 6.53 -12.89
C GLU A 192 1.09 5.44 -12.39
N GLY A 193 1.37 5.38 -11.10
CA GLY A 193 2.21 4.32 -10.51
C GLY A 193 1.56 2.95 -10.68
N HIS A 194 0.27 2.82 -10.38
CA HIS A 194 -0.49 1.57 -10.56
C HIS A 194 -0.54 1.14 -12.02
N ARG A 195 -0.73 2.11 -12.93
CA ARG A 195 -0.71 1.85 -14.37
C ARG A 195 0.65 1.28 -14.82
N LYS A 196 1.76 1.89 -14.42
CA LYS A 196 3.11 1.42 -14.76
C LYS A 196 3.35 -0.01 -14.28
N ILE A 197 2.93 -0.35 -13.06
CA ILE A 197 3.03 -1.70 -12.50
C ILE A 197 2.18 -2.68 -13.30
N ALA A 198 0.91 -2.34 -13.55
CA ALA A 198 0.00 -3.21 -14.29
C ALA A 198 0.50 -3.49 -15.72
N VAL A 199 1.01 -2.47 -16.43
CA VAL A 199 1.62 -2.63 -17.76
C VAL A 199 2.85 -3.53 -17.69
N ALA A 200 3.73 -3.38 -16.70
CA ALA A 200 4.91 -4.21 -16.57
C ALA A 200 4.53 -5.69 -16.34
N ILE A 201 3.55 -5.96 -15.45
CA ILE A 201 3.06 -7.32 -15.19
C ILE A 201 2.34 -7.90 -16.41
N GLN A 202 1.55 -7.09 -17.13
CA GLN A 202 0.95 -7.49 -18.41
C GLN A 202 2.01 -7.98 -19.41
N GLN A 203 3.12 -7.26 -19.52
CA GLN A 203 4.22 -7.65 -20.42
C GLN A 203 4.93 -8.91 -19.94
N MET A 204 5.13 -9.08 -18.62
CA MET A 204 5.70 -10.30 -18.05
C MET A 204 4.82 -11.50 -18.36
N TRP A 205 3.52 -11.43 -18.12
CA TRP A 205 2.60 -12.53 -18.43
C TRP A 205 2.51 -12.83 -19.93
N LYS A 206 2.60 -11.79 -20.78
CA LYS A 206 2.66 -11.99 -22.22
C LYS A 206 3.94 -12.70 -22.65
N SER A 207 5.10 -12.29 -22.13
CA SER A 207 6.38 -12.88 -22.51
C SER A 207 6.58 -14.28 -21.94
N GLU A 208 6.18 -14.50 -20.67
CA GLU A 208 6.46 -15.76 -19.98
C GLU A 208 5.39 -16.83 -20.19
N LEU A 209 4.13 -16.44 -20.31
CA LEU A 209 3.00 -17.37 -20.37
C LEU A 209 2.27 -17.37 -21.73
N GLY A 210 2.57 -16.41 -22.60
CA GLY A 210 1.89 -16.27 -23.89
C GLY A 210 0.46 -15.76 -23.81
N ILE A 211 0.01 -15.26 -22.64
CA ILE A 211 -1.36 -14.80 -22.42
C ILE A 211 -1.52 -13.30 -22.64
N ASP A 212 -2.68 -12.92 -23.17
CA ASP A 212 -3.08 -11.53 -23.27
C ASP A 212 -4.02 -11.18 -22.13
N ILE A 213 -3.78 -10.03 -21.50
CA ILE A 213 -4.65 -9.48 -20.46
C ILE A 213 -5.02 -8.03 -20.78
N THR A 214 -6.14 -7.60 -20.25
CA THR A 214 -6.55 -6.19 -20.26
C THR A 214 -6.25 -5.53 -18.92
N ILE A 215 -6.05 -4.22 -18.96
CA ILE A 215 -5.89 -3.40 -17.76
C ILE A 215 -6.92 -2.29 -17.79
N THR A 216 -7.70 -2.15 -16.72
CA THR A 216 -8.80 -1.18 -16.62
C THR A 216 -8.64 -0.35 -15.37
N ASN A 217 -8.88 0.95 -15.46
CA ASN A 217 -8.86 1.82 -14.30
C ASN A 217 -10.23 2.42 -14.02
N GLN A 218 -10.48 2.67 -12.75
CA GLN A 218 -11.67 3.34 -12.25
C GLN A 218 -11.29 4.50 -11.31
N GLU A 219 -12.16 5.51 -11.24
CA GLU A 219 -12.08 6.52 -10.20
C GLU A 219 -12.21 5.86 -8.81
N TRP A 220 -11.60 6.47 -7.78
CA TRP A 220 -11.43 5.86 -6.47
C TRP A 220 -12.72 5.32 -5.85
N LYS A 221 -13.82 6.08 -5.87
CA LYS A 221 -15.09 5.63 -5.26
C LYS A 221 -15.71 4.46 -6.02
N VAL A 222 -15.70 4.54 -7.35
CA VAL A 222 -16.21 3.45 -8.21
C VAL A 222 -15.36 2.19 -8.04
N TYR A 223 -14.04 2.37 -7.94
CA TYR A 223 -13.11 1.29 -7.67
C TYR A 223 -13.39 0.61 -6.32
N LEU A 224 -13.63 1.37 -5.25
CA LEU A 224 -13.97 0.81 -3.94
C LEU A 224 -15.28 0.01 -3.99
N ASP A 225 -16.29 0.48 -4.70
CA ASP A 225 -17.56 -0.24 -4.88
C ASP A 225 -17.33 -1.55 -5.63
N SER A 226 -16.57 -1.54 -6.73
CA SER A 226 -16.22 -2.75 -7.48
C SER A 226 -15.45 -3.76 -6.62
N VAL A 227 -14.50 -3.31 -5.79
CA VAL A 227 -13.77 -4.19 -4.88
C VAL A 227 -14.67 -4.76 -3.79
N THR A 228 -15.53 -3.95 -3.19
CA THR A 228 -16.44 -4.40 -2.13
C THR A 228 -17.45 -5.42 -2.63
N GLN A 229 -17.90 -5.27 -3.89
CA GLN A 229 -18.81 -6.22 -4.54
C GLN A 229 -18.08 -7.42 -5.18
N ILE A 230 -16.75 -7.44 -5.11
CA ILE A 230 -15.88 -8.44 -5.75
C ILE A 230 -16.17 -8.56 -7.27
N ASP A 231 -16.50 -7.44 -7.91
CA ASP A 231 -16.77 -7.37 -9.35
C ASP A 231 -15.48 -7.12 -10.15
N PHE A 232 -14.58 -8.08 -10.11
CA PHE A 232 -13.31 -8.12 -10.82
C PHE A 232 -12.85 -9.57 -10.99
N GLN A 233 -11.86 -9.82 -11.86
CA GLN A 233 -11.08 -11.07 -11.86
C GLN A 233 -9.82 -10.90 -11.01
N ILE A 234 -9.04 -9.87 -11.28
CA ILE A 234 -7.91 -9.43 -10.48
C ILE A 234 -8.08 -7.93 -10.21
N ALA A 235 -7.87 -7.50 -8.96
CA ALA A 235 -7.89 -6.09 -8.60
C ALA A 235 -6.63 -5.68 -7.81
N ARG A 236 -6.13 -4.50 -8.07
CA ARG A 236 -5.02 -3.92 -7.32
C ARG A 236 -5.43 -3.67 -5.88
N ARG A 237 -4.62 -4.03 -4.90
CA ARG A 237 -4.83 -3.68 -3.50
C ARG A 237 -3.51 -3.28 -2.85
N GLY A 238 -3.61 -2.63 -1.74
CA GLY A 238 -2.53 -2.42 -0.79
C GLY A 238 -3.13 -2.43 0.60
N TRP A 239 -2.40 -2.98 1.53
CA TRP A 239 -2.72 -2.88 2.95
C TRP A 239 -1.57 -2.20 3.68
N ILE A 240 -1.90 -1.17 4.41
CA ILE A 240 -1.00 -0.52 5.35
C ILE A 240 -1.45 -0.94 6.74
N GLY A 241 -0.55 -1.43 7.55
CA GLY A 241 -0.88 -1.91 8.89
C GLY A 241 -1.41 -0.79 9.78
N ASP A 242 -2.48 -1.07 10.52
CA ASP A 242 -3.03 -0.16 11.54
C ASP A 242 -2.21 -0.19 12.83
N TYR A 243 -1.49 -1.31 13.04
CA TYR A 243 -0.57 -1.54 14.17
C TYR A 243 0.50 -2.54 13.76
N VAL A 244 1.62 -2.55 14.49
CA VAL A 244 2.80 -3.36 14.16
C VAL A 244 2.61 -4.79 14.69
N ASP A 245 1.90 -5.62 13.94
CA ASP A 245 1.71 -7.06 14.24
C ASP A 245 1.30 -7.80 12.96
N ALA A 246 1.76 -9.06 12.79
CA ALA A 246 1.41 -9.89 11.64
C ALA A 246 -0.09 -10.17 11.55
N ASN A 247 -0.80 -10.22 12.66
CA ASN A 247 -2.25 -10.42 12.70
C ASN A 247 -2.99 -9.38 11.87
N ASN A 248 -2.48 -8.14 11.82
CA ASN A 248 -3.10 -7.06 11.04
C ASN A 248 -3.14 -7.32 9.53
N PHE A 249 -2.34 -8.25 9.06
CA PHE A 249 -2.30 -8.70 7.67
C PHE A 249 -3.06 -10.01 7.45
N LEU A 250 -3.00 -10.90 8.45
CA LEU A 250 -3.61 -12.21 8.33
C LEU A 250 -5.12 -12.19 8.60
N ASP A 251 -5.61 -11.34 9.48
CA ASP A 251 -7.05 -11.20 9.74
C ASP A 251 -7.85 -10.62 8.56
N LEU A 252 -7.18 -10.08 7.55
CA LEU A 252 -7.82 -9.63 6.30
C LEU A 252 -8.53 -10.74 5.55
N PHE A 253 -8.14 -12.01 5.74
CA PHE A 253 -8.57 -13.14 4.93
C PHE A 253 -9.45 -14.15 5.68
N ILE A 254 -9.90 -13.82 6.90
CA ILE A 254 -10.88 -14.63 7.62
C ILE A 254 -12.17 -14.75 6.80
N THR A 255 -12.83 -15.89 6.92
CA THR A 255 -14.10 -16.18 6.21
C THR A 255 -15.14 -15.11 6.56
N ASP A 256 -15.81 -14.57 5.54
CA ASP A 256 -16.83 -13.52 5.65
C ASP A 256 -16.34 -12.22 6.33
N GLY A 257 -15.03 -12.05 6.47
CA GLY A 257 -14.44 -10.81 6.97
C GLY A 257 -14.64 -9.64 6.00
N GLY A 258 -14.93 -8.45 6.52
CA GLY A 258 -15.24 -7.27 5.70
C GLY A 258 -14.11 -6.81 4.77
N ASN A 259 -12.88 -7.27 5.00
CA ASN A 259 -11.71 -6.99 4.16
C ASN A 259 -11.38 -8.14 3.20
N ASN A 260 -12.00 -9.31 3.35
CA ASN A 260 -11.79 -10.47 2.50
C ASN A 260 -12.59 -10.33 1.19
N ASN A 261 -11.98 -9.67 0.22
CA ASN A 261 -12.60 -9.48 -1.10
C ASN A 261 -12.10 -10.53 -2.13
N THR A 262 -11.89 -11.79 -1.71
CA THR A 262 -11.33 -12.84 -2.57
C THR A 262 -12.21 -14.09 -2.67
N TYR A 263 -13.19 -14.25 -1.80
CA TYR A 263 -13.91 -15.49 -1.53
C TYR A 263 -13.04 -16.64 -0.98
N PHE A 264 -11.82 -16.36 -0.52
CA PHE A 264 -11.04 -17.32 0.26
C PHE A 264 -11.80 -17.66 1.54
N SER A 265 -11.88 -18.94 1.86
CA SER A 265 -12.55 -19.43 3.07
C SER A 265 -11.94 -20.77 3.47
N ASP A 266 -11.39 -20.83 4.66
CA ASP A 266 -10.81 -22.03 5.23
C ASP A 266 -11.02 -22.04 6.76
N PRO A 267 -11.76 -23.02 7.32
CA PRO A 267 -12.07 -23.05 8.74
C PRO A 267 -10.82 -23.32 9.62
N VAL A 268 -9.77 -23.94 9.07
CA VAL A 268 -8.52 -24.13 9.80
C VAL A 268 -7.75 -22.82 9.89
N TYR A 269 -7.71 -22.06 8.81
CA TYR A 269 -7.18 -20.70 8.79
C TYR A 269 -7.86 -19.81 9.81
N ASP A 270 -9.20 -19.81 9.81
CA ASP A 270 -10.00 -19.02 10.75
C ASP A 270 -9.71 -19.39 12.20
N ASP A 271 -9.60 -20.70 12.50
CA ASP A 271 -9.27 -21.18 13.85
C ASP A 271 -7.88 -20.73 14.30
N LEU A 272 -6.90 -20.78 13.40
CA LEU A 272 -5.54 -20.30 13.67
C LEU A 272 -5.52 -18.82 14.05
N ILE A 273 -6.18 -17.98 13.25
CA ILE A 273 -6.13 -16.52 13.41
C ILE A 273 -7.04 -16.03 14.54
N LEU A 274 -8.29 -16.52 14.61
CA LEU A 274 -9.29 -16.00 15.55
C LEU A 274 -9.19 -16.60 16.94
N TYR A 275 -8.72 -17.85 17.07
CA TYR A 275 -8.84 -18.56 18.33
C TYR A 275 -7.51 -19.09 18.88
N LYS A 276 -6.58 -19.59 18.06
CA LYS A 276 -5.32 -20.13 18.52
C LYS A 276 -4.25 -19.07 18.74
N ALA A 277 -3.95 -18.26 17.72
CA ALA A 277 -2.91 -17.22 17.83
C ALA A 277 -3.14 -16.21 18.96
N PRO A 278 -4.39 -15.75 19.25
CA PRO A 278 -4.65 -14.89 20.40
C PRO A 278 -4.43 -15.55 21.77
N LYS A 279 -4.40 -16.89 21.84
CA LYS A 279 -4.23 -17.66 23.08
C LYS A 279 -2.82 -18.21 23.25
N ALA A 280 -1.95 -18.01 22.27
CA ALA A 280 -0.56 -18.47 22.35
C ALA A 280 0.13 -17.86 23.59
N GLU A 281 0.82 -18.69 24.35
CA GLU A 281 1.49 -18.27 25.60
C GLU A 281 2.83 -17.59 25.34
N THR A 282 3.47 -17.91 24.19
CA THR A 282 4.75 -17.34 23.80
C THR A 282 4.68 -16.69 22.42
N ARG A 283 5.63 -15.81 22.14
CA ARG A 283 5.77 -15.18 20.83
C ARG A 283 6.11 -16.22 19.75
N GLU A 284 6.96 -17.15 20.09
CA GLU A 284 7.40 -18.23 19.19
C GLU A 284 6.24 -19.13 18.78
N GLU A 285 5.39 -19.52 19.72
CA GLU A 285 4.18 -20.28 19.46
C GLU A 285 3.22 -19.49 18.55
N ARG A 286 3.00 -18.22 18.87
CA ARG A 286 2.13 -17.34 18.06
C ARG A 286 2.65 -17.19 16.64
N TYR A 287 3.96 -17.03 16.46
CA TYR A 287 4.57 -16.91 15.13
C TYR A 287 4.53 -18.21 14.35
N ALA A 288 4.62 -19.37 14.99
CA ALA A 288 4.42 -20.66 14.34
C ALA A 288 2.98 -20.78 13.77
N LEU A 289 1.98 -20.38 14.55
CA LEU A 289 0.57 -20.37 14.11
C LEU A 289 0.35 -19.38 12.95
N PHE A 290 0.97 -18.21 12.99
CA PHE A 290 0.92 -17.27 11.87
C PHE A 290 1.60 -17.82 10.61
N THR A 291 2.74 -18.50 10.77
CA THR A 291 3.44 -19.13 9.63
C THR A 291 2.59 -20.23 9.01
N GLU A 292 1.90 -21.05 9.83
CA GLU A 292 0.97 -22.07 9.34
C GLU A 292 -0.18 -21.42 8.55
N ALA A 293 -0.83 -20.42 9.12
CA ALA A 293 -1.93 -19.69 8.46
C ALA A 293 -1.48 -19.02 7.16
N GLU A 294 -0.34 -18.30 7.17
CA GLU A 294 0.15 -17.61 5.98
C GLU A 294 0.62 -18.59 4.90
N THR A 295 1.13 -19.76 5.29
CA THR A 295 1.42 -20.86 4.37
C THR A 295 0.16 -21.33 3.65
N MET A 296 -0.93 -21.62 4.38
CA MET A 296 -2.21 -22.02 3.81
C MET A 296 -2.75 -20.95 2.86
N LEU A 297 -2.71 -19.68 3.26
CA LEU A 297 -3.14 -18.55 2.42
C LEU A 297 -2.35 -18.51 1.10
N MET A 298 -1.03 -18.65 1.18
CA MET A 298 -0.17 -18.56 -0.01
C MET A 298 -0.24 -19.82 -0.87
N GLU A 299 -0.55 -20.99 -0.31
CA GLU A 299 -0.82 -22.21 -1.10
C GLU A 299 -2.11 -22.10 -1.92
N GLU A 300 -3.15 -21.47 -1.40
CA GLU A 300 -4.40 -21.19 -2.10
C GLU A 300 -4.29 -19.98 -3.03
N MET A 301 -3.31 -19.11 -2.83
CA MET A 301 -3.02 -17.94 -3.66
C MET A 301 -4.24 -17.06 -3.98
N PRO A 302 -5.06 -16.64 -2.99
CA PRO A 302 -6.16 -15.70 -3.24
C PRO A 302 -5.66 -14.28 -3.52
N ILE A 303 -4.36 -14.07 -3.37
CA ILE A 303 -3.66 -12.82 -3.66
C ILE A 303 -2.34 -13.09 -4.37
N ILE A 304 -1.83 -12.09 -5.08
CA ILE A 304 -0.45 -12.07 -5.60
C ILE A 304 0.27 -10.90 -4.91
N PRO A 305 1.10 -11.15 -3.88
CA PRO A 305 1.97 -10.13 -3.30
C PRO A 305 2.98 -9.65 -4.33
N ILE A 306 3.22 -8.34 -4.40
CA ILE A 306 4.12 -7.72 -5.38
C ILE A 306 5.33 -7.08 -4.70
N TYR A 307 5.09 -6.16 -3.75
CA TYR A 307 6.16 -5.51 -3.00
C TYR A 307 5.70 -5.01 -1.63
N THR A 308 6.63 -4.92 -0.71
CA THR A 308 6.48 -4.21 0.56
C THR A 308 6.80 -2.74 0.36
N TYR A 309 5.97 -1.86 0.90
CA TYR A 309 6.11 -0.42 0.79
C TYR A 309 7.35 0.13 1.49
N THR A 310 7.85 1.24 0.96
CA THR A 310 8.61 2.24 1.72
C THR A 310 7.90 3.57 1.60
N SER A 311 7.96 4.39 2.64
CA SER A 311 7.56 5.79 2.56
C SER A 311 8.60 6.60 1.78
N LYS A 312 8.16 7.60 1.03
CA LYS A 312 9.00 8.42 0.16
C LYS A 312 8.50 9.86 0.16
N HIS A 313 9.26 10.74 0.77
CA HIS A 313 8.86 12.13 0.96
C HIS A 313 9.97 13.08 0.50
N LEU A 314 9.57 14.27 0.07
CA LEU A 314 10.45 15.42 0.04
C LEU A 314 10.16 16.25 1.28
N ILE A 315 11.20 16.55 2.06
CA ILE A 315 11.11 17.33 3.29
C ILE A 315 11.97 18.57 3.12
N HIS A 316 11.34 19.74 3.22
CA HIS A 316 12.06 21.00 3.05
C HIS A 316 13.13 21.16 4.15
N PRO A 317 14.35 21.66 3.84
CA PRO A 317 15.44 21.79 4.81
C PRO A 317 15.10 22.63 6.06
N SER A 318 14.10 23.50 5.98
CA SER A 318 13.63 24.25 7.14
C SER A 318 12.84 23.42 8.16
N VAL A 319 12.40 22.21 7.78
CA VAL A 319 11.63 21.33 8.68
C VAL A 319 12.57 20.53 9.56
N GLU A 320 12.44 20.67 10.86
CA GLU A 320 13.13 19.85 11.86
C GLU A 320 12.13 19.14 12.79
N GLY A 321 12.56 18.03 13.38
CA GLY A 321 11.74 17.25 14.33
C GLY A 321 10.72 16.31 13.67
N LEU A 322 10.72 16.21 12.34
CA LEU A 322 9.95 15.21 11.61
C LEU A 322 10.81 13.97 11.42
N HIS A 323 10.41 12.85 12.01
CA HIS A 323 11.14 11.59 11.96
C HIS A 323 10.30 10.53 11.26
N SER A 324 10.91 9.80 10.34
CA SER A 324 10.30 8.63 9.71
C SER A 324 10.02 7.55 10.75
N ASN A 325 8.93 6.87 10.59
CA ASN A 325 8.55 5.72 11.42
C ASN A 325 7.80 4.68 10.57
N LEU A 326 7.73 3.46 11.06
CA LEU A 326 7.17 2.32 10.33
C LEU A 326 5.69 2.50 9.94
N MET A 327 4.95 3.34 10.67
CA MET A 327 3.54 3.66 10.41
C MET A 327 3.37 4.90 9.52
N ASP A 328 4.46 5.56 9.11
CA ASP A 328 4.48 6.82 8.36
C ASP A 328 3.60 7.93 9.00
N SER A 329 3.51 7.90 10.31
CA SER A 329 2.70 8.85 11.08
C SER A 329 3.44 10.16 11.28
N LEU A 330 2.81 11.27 10.89
CA LEU A 330 3.36 12.61 11.04
C LEU A 330 3.10 13.15 12.46
N ASN A 331 4.11 13.09 13.32
CA ASN A 331 3.99 13.67 14.66
C ASN A 331 4.31 15.16 14.67
N LEU A 332 3.38 15.96 14.17
CA LEU A 332 3.54 17.41 13.95
C LEU A 332 3.76 18.21 15.23
N LYS A 333 3.48 17.65 16.40
CA LYS A 333 3.76 18.28 17.72
C LYS A 333 5.22 18.67 17.88
N TYR A 334 6.15 17.84 17.38
CA TYR A 334 7.59 18.04 17.54
C TYR A 334 8.25 18.75 16.36
N VAL A 335 7.47 19.07 15.34
CA VAL A 335 7.96 19.76 14.16
C VAL A 335 8.17 21.26 14.44
N ARG A 336 9.30 21.79 13.96
CA ARG A 336 9.57 23.22 13.95
C ARG A 336 10.12 23.68 12.61
N LEU A 337 9.92 24.93 12.28
CA LEU A 337 10.51 25.56 11.09
C LEU A 337 11.72 26.40 11.49
N VAL A 338 12.85 26.19 10.81
CA VAL A 338 14.08 26.94 10.98
C VAL A 338 14.20 27.95 9.85
N PRO A 339 14.12 29.26 10.13
CA PRO A 339 14.21 30.29 9.10
C PRO A 339 15.55 30.29 8.36
N GLY A 340 15.54 30.76 7.11
CA GLY A 340 16.75 30.97 6.31
C GLY A 340 17.32 29.71 5.64
N ARG A 341 16.74 28.54 5.85
CA ARG A 341 17.06 27.33 5.09
C ARG A 341 16.20 27.25 3.84
N THR A 342 16.81 26.92 2.74
CA THR A 342 16.19 26.87 1.41
C THR A 342 16.55 25.57 0.71
N LEU A 343 15.80 25.22 -0.33
CA LEU A 343 16.14 24.07 -1.17
C LEU A 343 17.52 24.21 -1.82
N PRO A 344 18.21 23.10 -2.12
CA PRO A 344 19.42 23.09 -2.93
C PRO A 344 19.23 23.87 -4.24
N GLU A 345 20.26 24.57 -4.69
CA GLU A 345 20.20 25.42 -5.91
C GLU A 345 19.78 24.62 -7.15
N ALA A 346 20.19 23.35 -7.23
CA ALA A 346 19.84 22.44 -8.31
C ALA A 346 18.32 22.14 -8.43
N LEU A 347 17.54 22.48 -7.40
CA LEU A 347 16.06 22.26 -7.38
C LEU A 347 15.26 23.54 -7.61
N ARG A 348 15.90 24.70 -7.55
CA ARG A 348 15.24 26.01 -7.72
C ARG A 348 15.02 26.39 -9.17
#